data_3eb84bf0f4ecfec3d001e4c938d166b7
#
_entry.id   3eb84bf0f4ecfec3d001e4c938d166b7
#
_cell.length_a   1.000
_cell.length_b   1.000
_cell.length_c   1.000
_cell.angle_alpha   90.00
_cell.angle_beta   90.00
_cell.angle_gamma   90.00
#
_symmetry.space_group_name_H-M   'P 1'
#
loop_
_entity.id
_entity.type
_entity.pdbx_description
1 polymer ?
#
loop_
_entity_poly.entity_id
_entity_poly.type
_entity_poly.pdbx_seq_one_letter_code
_entity_poly.pdbx_strand_id
1 'polypeptide(L)'
;MNLLAPIRSWWRALFHPSRTNLDVEDELQFHIDARTLDLIELGLSPKEAVRQAKIELGRVDVQKEKYRTAIGLRPLHEIGADIRYGIRSLYRNPSVSLAAILSLALGIGATSAMFNVIYSALLNPFPYADANRIVNPSLIDEKQPLVPTWFHLDPAQYETFIKAKSIDSVLGFRVDSQPETAGELPQDVGVAFVTPNMNEFLGVPALIGRGLQMSDASQNVIVLGYKYWQRRFGGDKSVIGHTLELNHQNLTIIGVMPQRFTFTETVGNVDAYVPWSAARSPVLLPWIKLRRGVTVATANEEFQTYLKQFKLQSPLHFPDHFRVNV
;
A
#
# COMPACT_ATOMS: atom_id res chain seq x y z
N MET A 1 -28.59 17.88 -26.57
CA MET A 1 -27.32 18.48 -27.05
C MET A 1 -26.18 17.48 -26.74
N ASN A 2 -25.58 16.88 -27.79
CA ASN A 2 -24.57 15.87 -27.64
C ASN A 2 -23.22 16.49 -27.22
N LEU A 3 -22.91 16.47 -25.91
CA LEU A 3 -21.62 16.90 -25.33
C LEU A 3 -20.40 16.09 -25.80
N LEU A 4 -20.64 14.96 -26.49
CA LEU A 4 -19.59 14.08 -26.99
C LEU A 4 -19.11 14.41 -28.42
N ALA A 5 -19.83 15.25 -29.16
CA ALA A 5 -19.46 15.62 -30.52
C ALA A 5 -18.12 16.37 -30.59
N PRO A 6 -17.82 17.38 -29.74
CA PRO A 6 -16.54 18.07 -29.76
C PRO A 6 -15.35 17.17 -29.38
N ILE A 7 -15.54 16.22 -28.47
CA ILE A 7 -14.48 15.28 -28.03
C ILE A 7 -14.12 14.33 -29.20
N ARG A 8 -15.10 13.87 -29.95
CA ARG A 8 -14.90 12.93 -31.04
C ARG A 8 -14.24 13.60 -32.27
N SER A 9 -14.53 14.89 -32.54
CA SER A 9 -13.85 15.69 -33.59
C SER A 9 -12.40 15.96 -33.21
N TRP A 10 -12.14 16.22 -31.91
CA TRP A 10 -10.82 16.48 -31.37
C TRP A 10 -9.91 15.23 -31.44
N TRP A 11 -10.44 14.04 -31.13
CA TRP A 11 -9.73 12.75 -31.26
C TRP A 11 -9.37 12.44 -32.73
N ARG A 12 -10.27 12.69 -33.69
CA ARG A 12 -9.99 12.50 -35.14
C ARG A 12 -8.91 13.43 -35.66
N ALA A 13 -8.94 14.69 -35.25
CA ALA A 13 -7.94 15.68 -35.65
C ALA A 13 -6.54 15.34 -35.09
N LEU A 14 -6.47 14.72 -33.92
CA LEU A 14 -5.20 14.33 -33.25
C LEU A 14 -4.52 13.15 -33.96
N PHE A 15 -5.28 12.14 -34.38
CA PHE A 15 -4.74 10.87 -34.89
C PHE A 15 -4.70 10.79 -36.43
N HIS A 16 -5.40 11.70 -37.17
CA HIS A 16 -5.44 11.69 -38.60
C HIS A 16 -5.33 13.13 -39.20
N PRO A 17 -4.24 13.85 -38.95
CA PRO A 17 -4.10 15.24 -39.39
C PRO A 17 -4.10 15.41 -40.94
N SER A 18 -3.72 14.38 -41.69
CA SER A 18 -3.72 14.37 -43.14
C SER A 18 -5.13 14.34 -43.73
N ARG A 19 -6.09 13.63 -43.14
CA ARG A 19 -7.49 13.61 -43.61
C ARG A 19 -8.20 14.93 -43.39
N THR A 20 -7.98 15.57 -42.25
CA THR A 20 -8.58 16.85 -41.90
C THR A 20 -8.10 17.97 -42.86
N ASN A 21 -6.83 17.90 -43.33
CA ASN A 21 -6.32 18.84 -44.32
C ASN A 21 -6.92 18.63 -45.73
N LEU A 22 -7.17 17.38 -46.11
CA LEU A 22 -7.83 17.04 -47.40
C LEU A 22 -9.29 17.50 -47.38
N ASP A 23 -10.02 17.25 -46.31
CA ASP A 23 -11.42 17.67 -46.15
C ASP A 23 -11.57 19.20 -46.27
N VAL A 24 -10.62 19.97 -45.70
CA VAL A 24 -10.61 21.45 -45.82
C VAL A 24 -10.23 21.92 -47.23
N GLU A 25 -9.33 21.23 -47.91
CA GLU A 25 -8.98 21.52 -49.29
C GLU A 25 -10.16 21.29 -50.26
N ASP A 26 -10.84 20.18 -50.09
CA ASP A 26 -12.03 19.82 -50.89
C ASP A 26 -13.18 20.83 -50.69
N GLU A 27 -13.42 21.24 -49.43
CA GLU A 27 -14.46 22.23 -49.12
C GLU A 27 -14.13 23.63 -49.66
N LEU A 28 -12.86 24.06 -49.58
CA LEU A 28 -12.42 25.31 -50.18
C LEU A 28 -12.52 25.28 -51.71
N GLN A 29 -12.15 24.18 -52.35
CA GLN A 29 -12.28 24.00 -53.80
C GLN A 29 -13.74 24.05 -54.22
N PHE A 30 -14.65 23.39 -53.50
CA PHE A 30 -16.09 23.44 -53.74
C PHE A 30 -16.63 24.88 -53.71
N HIS A 31 -16.21 25.71 -52.73
CA HIS A 31 -16.63 27.09 -52.65
C HIS A 31 -16.06 27.95 -53.79
N ILE A 32 -14.83 27.68 -54.25
CA ILE A 32 -14.24 28.36 -55.41
C ILE A 32 -15.03 27.99 -56.67
N ASP A 33 -15.36 26.72 -56.86
CA ASP A 33 -16.06 26.25 -58.05
C ASP A 33 -17.52 26.79 -58.08
N ALA A 34 -18.22 26.76 -56.94
CA ALA A 34 -19.55 27.34 -56.83
C ALA A 34 -19.56 28.86 -57.17
N ARG A 35 -18.58 29.60 -56.57
CA ARG A 35 -18.48 31.03 -56.82
C ARG A 35 -18.09 31.34 -58.27
N THR A 36 -17.28 30.50 -58.90
CA THR A 36 -16.90 30.63 -60.32
C THR A 36 -18.13 30.48 -61.23
N LEU A 37 -19.03 29.55 -60.95
CA LEU A 37 -20.29 29.38 -61.71
C LEU A 37 -21.18 30.60 -61.57
N ASP A 38 -21.37 31.15 -60.37
CA ASP A 38 -22.13 32.39 -60.16
C ASP A 38 -21.58 33.57 -61.00
N LEU A 39 -20.23 33.72 -61.04
CA LEU A 39 -19.58 34.77 -61.74
C LEU A 39 -19.68 34.58 -63.28
N ILE A 40 -19.73 33.39 -63.82
CA ILE A 40 -19.99 33.05 -65.21
C ILE A 40 -21.44 33.41 -65.55
N GLU A 41 -22.42 33.13 -64.72
CA GLU A 41 -23.82 33.51 -64.90
C GLU A 41 -23.99 35.05 -64.93
N LEU A 42 -23.15 35.76 -64.20
CA LEU A 42 -23.09 37.23 -64.21
C LEU A 42 -22.38 37.84 -65.48
N GLY A 43 -21.92 36.97 -66.40
CA GLY A 43 -21.39 37.39 -67.70
C GLY A 43 -19.86 37.53 -67.77
N LEU A 44 -19.11 37.09 -66.79
CA LEU A 44 -17.64 37.05 -66.82
C LEU A 44 -17.14 35.87 -67.66
N SER A 45 -16.00 36.06 -68.35
CA SER A 45 -15.34 34.94 -69.00
C SER A 45 -14.89 33.88 -68.05
N PRO A 46 -14.88 32.57 -68.38
CA PRO A 46 -14.49 31.47 -67.43
C PRO A 46 -13.13 31.70 -66.80
N LYS A 47 -12.15 32.27 -67.50
CA LYS A 47 -10.81 32.53 -66.92
C LYS A 47 -10.83 33.69 -65.92
N GLU A 48 -11.59 34.74 -66.17
CA GLU A 48 -11.77 35.86 -65.24
C GLU A 48 -12.59 35.48 -64.04
N ALA A 49 -13.66 34.66 -64.20
CA ALA A 49 -14.49 34.17 -63.15
C ALA A 49 -13.68 33.35 -62.12
N VAL A 50 -12.83 32.42 -62.58
CA VAL A 50 -11.92 31.61 -61.65
C VAL A 50 -10.93 32.53 -60.93
N ARG A 51 -10.36 33.54 -61.66
CA ARG A 51 -9.44 34.50 -61.07
C ARG A 51 -10.12 35.34 -59.98
N GLN A 52 -11.31 35.84 -60.27
CA GLN A 52 -12.08 36.66 -59.35
C GLN A 52 -12.56 35.84 -58.10
N ALA A 53 -13.06 34.63 -58.30
CA ALA A 53 -13.43 33.73 -57.22
C ALA A 53 -12.28 33.48 -56.29
N LYS A 54 -11.06 33.22 -56.77
CA LYS A 54 -9.85 33.04 -55.95
C LYS A 54 -9.43 34.31 -55.22
N ILE A 55 -9.64 35.50 -55.81
CA ILE A 55 -9.34 36.78 -55.14
C ILE A 55 -10.36 37.08 -54.04
N GLU A 56 -11.65 36.84 -54.29
CA GLU A 56 -12.73 37.05 -53.32
C GLU A 56 -12.63 36.11 -52.12
N LEU A 57 -12.24 34.85 -52.35
CA LEU A 57 -12.04 33.89 -51.25
C LEU A 57 -10.79 34.19 -50.42
N GLY A 58 -9.86 35.00 -50.94
CA GLY A 58 -8.60 35.37 -50.32
C GLY A 58 -7.54 34.27 -50.42
N ARG A 59 -6.38 34.51 -49.79
CA ARG A 59 -5.30 33.52 -49.79
C ARG A 59 -5.74 32.26 -49.02
N VAL A 60 -5.74 31.14 -49.72
CA VAL A 60 -6.12 29.80 -49.18
C VAL A 60 -5.40 29.49 -47.86
N ASP A 61 -4.13 29.90 -47.74
CA ASP A 61 -3.33 29.72 -46.53
C ASP A 61 -3.91 30.45 -45.31
N VAL A 62 -4.48 31.65 -45.53
CA VAL A 62 -5.10 32.46 -44.45
C VAL A 62 -6.41 31.82 -43.98
N GLN A 63 -7.19 31.26 -44.92
CA GLN A 63 -8.44 30.58 -44.59
C GLN A 63 -8.16 29.24 -43.85
N LYS A 64 -7.16 28.47 -44.29
CA LYS A 64 -6.69 27.27 -43.59
C LYS A 64 -6.27 27.58 -42.17
N GLU A 65 -5.56 28.68 -41.95
CA GLU A 65 -5.11 29.07 -40.59
C GLU A 65 -6.26 29.52 -39.70
N LYS A 66 -7.25 30.26 -40.26
CA LYS A 66 -8.48 30.60 -39.52
C LYS A 66 -9.29 29.36 -39.13
N TYR A 67 -9.38 28.38 -40.03
CA TYR A 67 -10.09 27.11 -39.75
C TYR A 67 -9.39 26.29 -38.67
N ARG A 68 -8.06 26.19 -38.70
CA ARG A 68 -7.26 25.53 -37.64
C ARG A 68 -7.41 26.23 -36.31
N THR A 69 -7.51 27.56 -36.29
CA THR A 69 -7.73 28.32 -35.06
C THR A 69 -9.14 28.11 -34.51
N ALA A 70 -10.16 28.01 -35.39
CA ALA A 70 -11.54 27.78 -34.99
C ALA A 70 -11.77 26.36 -34.40
N ILE A 71 -11.03 25.34 -34.86
CA ILE A 71 -11.09 23.97 -34.36
C ILE A 71 -10.26 23.79 -33.07
N GLY A 72 -9.49 24.79 -32.61
CA GLY A 72 -8.68 24.72 -31.40
C GLY A 72 -7.46 23.80 -31.51
N LEU A 73 -6.97 23.50 -32.72
CA LEU A 73 -5.81 22.62 -32.94
C LEU A 73 -4.46 23.33 -32.81
N ARG A 74 -4.46 24.67 -32.77
CA ARG A 74 -3.24 25.49 -32.65
C ARG A 74 -2.40 25.13 -31.42
N PRO A 75 -2.97 25.03 -30.19
CA PRO A 75 -2.16 24.72 -29.02
C PRO A 75 -1.51 23.33 -29.10
N LEU A 76 -2.12 22.36 -29.78
CA LEU A 76 -1.55 21.02 -29.92
C LEU A 76 -0.36 20.98 -30.87
N HIS A 77 -0.39 21.76 -31.93
CA HIS A 77 0.74 21.85 -32.85
C HIS A 77 1.92 22.61 -32.23
N GLU A 78 1.62 23.64 -31.44
CA GLU A 78 2.61 24.37 -30.64
C GLU A 78 3.25 23.46 -29.58
N ILE A 79 2.47 22.67 -28.83
CA ILE A 79 2.96 21.67 -27.86
C ILE A 79 3.89 20.63 -28.53
N GLY A 80 3.53 20.15 -29.73
CA GLY A 80 4.38 19.21 -30.47
C GLY A 80 5.72 19.83 -30.91
N ALA A 81 5.70 21.07 -31.32
CA ALA A 81 6.91 21.84 -31.68
C ALA A 81 7.76 22.12 -30.41
N ASP A 82 7.12 22.50 -29.31
CA ASP A 82 7.78 22.78 -28.03
C ASP A 82 8.41 21.55 -27.44
N ILE A 83 7.74 20.38 -27.48
CA ILE A 83 8.31 19.09 -27.06
C ILE A 83 9.55 18.75 -27.89
N ARG A 84 9.47 18.92 -29.24
CA ARG A 84 10.61 18.64 -30.12
C ARG A 84 11.78 19.59 -29.82
N TYR A 85 11.48 20.86 -29.61
CA TYR A 85 12.49 21.86 -29.23
C TYR A 85 13.09 21.54 -27.85
N GLY A 86 12.27 21.19 -26.87
CA GLY A 86 12.71 20.76 -25.53
C GLY A 86 13.65 19.56 -25.59
N ILE A 87 13.25 18.50 -26.30
CA ILE A 87 14.10 17.31 -26.49
C ILE A 87 15.43 17.68 -27.16
N ARG A 88 15.41 18.50 -28.22
CA ARG A 88 16.63 18.94 -28.89
C ARG A 88 17.52 19.78 -27.98
N SER A 89 16.94 20.62 -27.13
CA SER A 89 17.66 21.44 -26.15
C SER A 89 18.36 20.58 -25.10
N LEU A 90 17.67 19.52 -24.62
CA LEU A 90 18.23 18.54 -23.67
C LEU A 90 19.45 17.83 -24.26
N TYR A 91 19.39 17.43 -25.54
CA TYR A 91 20.55 16.80 -26.23
C TYR A 91 21.71 17.77 -26.48
N ARG A 92 21.43 19.05 -26.65
CA ARG A 92 22.50 20.06 -26.88
C ARG A 92 23.27 20.44 -25.65
N ASN A 93 22.68 20.28 -24.45
CA ASN A 93 23.27 20.63 -23.17
C ASN A 93 23.24 19.45 -22.19
N PRO A 94 23.99 18.37 -22.47
CA PRO A 94 23.84 17.12 -21.72
C PRO A 94 24.22 17.22 -20.24
N SER A 95 25.16 18.08 -19.88
CA SER A 95 25.56 18.27 -18.48
C SER A 95 24.45 18.93 -17.64
N VAL A 96 23.81 19.96 -18.18
CA VAL A 96 22.71 20.66 -17.50
C VAL A 96 21.48 19.74 -17.41
N SER A 97 21.21 19.03 -18.50
CA SER A 97 20.09 18.07 -18.57
C SER A 97 20.27 16.94 -17.58
N LEU A 98 21.48 16.38 -17.48
CA LEU A 98 21.81 15.32 -16.52
C LEU A 98 21.66 15.82 -15.07
N ALA A 99 22.18 17.02 -14.78
CA ALA A 99 22.06 17.62 -13.45
C ALA A 99 20.58 17.84 -13.07
N ALA A 100 19.76 18.36 -14.00
CA ALA A 100 18.33 18.57 -13.79
C ALA A 100 17.59 17.23 -13.56
N ILE A 101 17.87 16.21 -14.39
CA ILE A 101 17.26 14.87 -14.26
C ILE A 101 17.64 14.24 -12.91
N LEU A 102 18.92 14.30 -12.52
CA LEU A 102 19.37 13.75 -11.24
C LEU A 102 18.73 14.48 -10.04
N SER A 103 18.65 15.81 -10.09
CA SER A 103 17.99 16.59 -9.03
C SER A 103 16.50 16.23 -8.92
N LEU A 104 15.80 16.09 -10.05
CA LEU A 104 14.40 15.72 -10.09
C LEU A 104 14.20 14.27 -9.61
N ALA A 105 15.06 13.33 -10.04
CA ALA A 105 15.01 11.95 -9.63
C ALA A 105 15.24 11.79 -8.12
N LEU A 106 16.21 12.53 -7.55
CA LEU A 106 16.45 12.56 -6.10
C LEU A 106 15.26 13.14 -5.34
N GLY A 107 14.69 14.26 -5.82
CA GLY A 107 13.52 14.88 -5.20
C GLY A 107 12.30 13.96 -5.20
N ILE A 108 11.96 13.37 -6.35
CA ILE A 108 10.84 12.45 -6.47
C ILE A 108 11.12 11.16 -5.68
N GLY A 109 12.35 10.62 -5.77
CA GLY A 109 12.74 9.40 -5.06
C GLY A 109 12.65 9.57 -3.54
N ALA A 110 13.21 10.64 -3.00
CA ALA A 110 13.16 10.93 -1.57
C ALA A 110 11.71 11.15 -1.08
N THR A 111 10.91 11.92 -1.82
CA THR A 111 9.50 12.15 -1.48
C THR A 111 8.67 10.86 -1.52
N SER A 112 8.89 10.03 -2.55
CA SER A 112 8.20 8.74 -2.69
C SER A 112 8.60 7.76 -1.59
N ALA A 113 9.88 7.71 -1.23
CA ALA A 113 10.36 6.87 -0.13
C ALA A 113 9.75 7.31 1.22
N MET A 114 9.76 8.61 1.49
CA MET A 114 9.16 9.17 2.71
C MET A 114 7.64 8.92 2.76
N PHE A 115 6.96 9.10 1.63
CA PHE A 115 5.52 8.81 1.54
C PHE A 115 5.22 7.33 1.80
N ASN A 116 6.02 6.40 1.24
CA ASN A 116 5.85 4.97 1.49
C ASN A 116 6.03 4.61 2.97
N VAL A 117 7.02 5.20 3.63
CA VAL A 117 7.24 5.00 5.08
C VAL A 117 6.04 5.54 5.88
N ILE A 118 5.60 6.75 5.59
CA ILE A 118 4.44 7.36 6.27
C ILE A 118 3.16 6.54 5.99
N TYR A 119 2.95 6.13 4.74
CA TYR A 119 1.78 5.33 4.36
C TYR A 119 1.75 3.97 5.06
N SER A 120 2.88 3.25 5.09
CA SER A 120 2.96 1.95 5.76
C SER A 120 2.85 2.07 7.29
N ALA A 121 3.42 3.12 7.89
CA ALA A 121 3.42 3.30 9.34
C ALA A 121 2.09 3.87 9.89
N LEU A 122 1.44 4.79 9.17
CA LEU A 122 0.28 5.52 9.68
C LEU A 122 -1.05 5.15 9.02
N LEU A 123 -1.06 4.86 7.71
CA LEU A 123 -2.31 4.64 6.96
C LEU A 123 -2.62 3.17 6.74
N ASN A 124 -1.60 2.31 6.66
CA ASN A 124 -1.79 0.87 6.47
C ASN A 124 -0.72 0.07 7.23
N PRO A 125 -0.66 0.23 8.57
CA PRO A 125 0.41 -0.34 9.39
C PRO A 125 0.41 -1.86 9.40
N PHE A 126 -0.76 -2.51 9.27
CA PHE A 126 -0.87 -3.97 9.35
C PHE A 126 -1.93 -4.51 8.38
N PRO A 127 -1.63 -5.59 7.63
CA PRO A 127 -2.58 -6.26 6.73
C PRO A 127 -3.57 -7.16 7.48
N TYR A 128 -4.03 -6.74 8.68
CA TYR A 128 -4.90 -7.54 9.54
C TYR A 128 -6.37 -7.20 9.35
N ALA A 129 -7.21 -8.20 9.50
CA ALA A 129 -8.66 -7.99 9.54
C ALA A 129 -9.03 -7.12 10.75
N ASP A 130 -9.83 -6.07 10.52
CA ASP A 130 -10.25 -5.13 11.56
C ASP A 130 -9.08 -4.46 12.32
N ALA A 131 -7.96 -4.16 11.65
CA ALA A 131 -6.76 -3.60 12.27
C ALA A 131 -7.03 -2.34 13.11
N ASN A 132 -8.03 -1.53 12.71
CA ASN A 132 -8.48 -0.32 13.42
C ASN A 132 -9.11 -0.59 14.80
N ARG A 133 -9.41 -1.84 15.11
CA ARG A 133 -9.93 -2.28 16.43
C ARG A 133 -8.87 -2.96 17.29
N ILE A 134 -7.71 -3.25 16.68
CA ILE A 134 -6.59 -3.88 17.38
C ILE A 134 -5.79 -2.80 18.08
N VAL A 135 -5.65 -2.96 19.39
CA VAL A 135 -4.93 -2.05 20.27
C VAL A 135 -3.86 -2.79 21.03
N ASN A 136 -2.78 -2.11 21.34
CA ASN A 136 -1.67 -2.62 22.12
C ASN A 136 -1.50 -1.71 23.36
N PRO A 137 -2.22 -2.00 24.46
CA PRO A 137 -2.22 -1.11 25.61
C PRO A 137 -0.87 -1.12 26.33
N SER A 138 -0.49 0.05 26.82
CA SER A 138 0.73 0.29 27.58
C SER A 138 0.43 0.96 28.91
N LEU A 139 1.39 0.88 29.84
CA LEU A 139 1.37 1.61 31.09
C LEU A 139 2.22 2.88 30.94
N ILE A 140 1.69 3.98 31.38
CA ILE A 140 2.46 5.24 31.52
C ILE A 140 2.71 5.43 33.01
N ASP A 141 3.97 5.33 33.44
CA ASP A 141 4.38 5.71 34.80
C ASP A 141 4.24 7.22 34.96
N GLU A 142 3.53 7.67 36.00
CA GLU A 142 3.37 9.09 36.29
C GLU A 142 4.69 9.80 36.62
N LYS A 143 5.69 9.04 37.08
CA LYS A 143 7.06 9.55 37.34
C LYS A 143 7.90 9.65 36.07
N GLN A 144 7.58 8.88 35.01
CA GLN A 144 8.31 8.82 33.75
C GLN A 144 7.35 8.80 32.55
N PRO A 145 6.56 9.86 32.32
CA PRO A 145 5.44 9.83 31.38
C PRO A 145 5.85 9.73 29.89
N LEU A 146 7.12 9.92 29.57
CA LEU A 146 7.64 9.85 28.21
C LEU A 146 8.02 8.44 27.74
N VAL A 147 8.06 7.47 28.65
CA VAL A 147 8.46 6.10 28.36
C VAL A 147 7.30 5.14 28.66
N PRO A 148 6.50 4.77 27.67
CA PRO A 148 5.47 3.76 27.86
C PRO A 148 6.10 2.41 28.19
N THR A 149 5.54 1.71 29.18
CA THR A 149 5.99 0.40 29.60
C THR A 149 4.92 -0.63 29.21
N TRP A 150 5.35 -1.71 28.57
CA TRP A 150 4.47 -2.83 28.24
C TRP A 150 4.15 -3.59 29.53
N PHE A 151 2.91 -4.00 29.71
CA PHE A 151 2.55 -4.88 30.80
C PHE A 151 2.41 -6.31 30.33
N HIS A 152 2.75 -7.21 31.22
CA HIS A 152 2.67 -8.64 30.99
C HIS A 152 1.54 -9.21 31.83
N LEU A 153 0.83 -10.17 31.28
CA LEU A 153 -0.20 -10.92 31.98
C LEU A 153 0.32 -12.31 32.27
N ASP A 154 0.21 -12.75 33.52
CA ASP A 154 0.32 -14.17 33.87
C ASP A 154 -0.93 -14.94 33.36
N PRO A 155 -0.93 -16.28 33.36
CA PRO A 155 -2.06 -17.07 32.87
C PRO A 155 -3.39 -16.76 33.55
N ALA A 156 -3.40 -16.54 34.89
CA ALA A 156 -4.62 -16.27 35.64
C ALA A 156 -5.16 -14.85 35.34
N GLN A 157 -4.26 -13.89 35.21
CA GLN A 157 -4.58 -12.52 34.77
C GLN A 157 -5.11 -12.52 33.35
N TYR A 158 -4.49 -13.28 32.41
CA TYR A 158 -4.96 -13.42 31.05
C TYR A 158 -6.39 -13.98 31.00
N GLU A 159 -6.67 -15.08 31.70
CA GLU A 159 -7.99 -15.70 31.79
C GLU A 159 -9.07 -14.77 32.39
N THR A 160 -8.66 -13.85 33.25
CA THR A 160 -9.53 -12.83 33.81
C THR A 160 -9.74 -11.67 32.86
N PHE A 161 -8.68 -11.22 32.21
CA PHE A 161 -8.68 -10.04 31.34
C PHE A 161 -9.49 -10.24 30.05
N ILE A 162 -9.45 -11.44 29.46
CA ILE A 162 -10.23 -11.76 28.25
C ILE A 162 -11.74 -11.65 28.46
N LYS A 163 -12.23 -11.61 29.73
CA LYS A 163 -13.65 -11.48 30.08
C LYS A 163 -14.13 -10.02 30.15
N ALA A 164 -13.24 -9.04 29.96
CA ALA A 164 -13.60 -7.63 30.00
C ALA A 164 -14.64 -7.29 28.91
N LYS A 165 -15.58 -6.39 29.26
CA LYS A 165 -16.71 -6.07 28.38
C LYS A 165 -16.30 -5.38 27.10
N SER A 166 -15.23 -4.60 27.13
CA SER A 166 -14.68 -3.89 25.96
C SER A 166 -13.95 -4.81 24.99
N ILE A 167 -13.61 -6.04 25.40
CA ILE A 167 -12.78 -6.97 24.65
C ILE A 167 -13.65 -7.89 23.78
N ASP A 168 -13.32 -7.99 22.51
CA ASP A 168 -13.85 -8.97 21.56
C ASP A 168 -13.00 -10.25 21.59
N SER A 169 -11.67 -10.07 21.45
CA SER A 169 -10.68 -11.16 21.54
C SER A 169 -9.31 -10.63 21.97
N VAL A 170 -8.47 -11.49 22.50
CA VAL A 170 -7.09 -11.18 22.91
C VAL A 170 -6.14 -12.16 22.23
N LEU A 171 -5.10 -11.64 21.63
CA LEU A 171 -3.93 -12.38 21.21
C LEU A 171 -2.82 -12.17 22.24
N GLY A 172 -2.57 -13.17 23.04
CA GLY A 172 -1.42 -13.19 23.95
C GLY A 172 -0.18 -13.67 23.20
N PHE A 173 0.95 -13.00 23.39
CA PHE A 173 2.19 -13.44 22.78
C PHE A 173 3.41 -13.10 23.62
N ARG A 174 4.50 -13.82 23.35
CA ARG A 174 5.86 -13.49 23.78
C ARG A 174 6.82 -13.86 22.67
N VAL A 175 7.78 -12.98 22.36
CA VAL A 175 8.87 -13.30 21.43
C VAL A 175 10.13 -13.59 22.22
N ASP A 176 10.81 -14.65 21.84
CA ASP A 176 12.07 -15.09 22.44
C ASP A 176 12.97 -15.69 21.37
N SER A 177 14.27 -15.76 21.61
CA SER A 177 15.22 -16.47 20.74
C SER A 177 15.36 -17.91 21.22
N GLN A 178 15.25 -18.87 20.29
CA GLN A 178 15.40 -20.29 20.58
C GLN A 178 16.49 -20.89 19.69
N PRO A 179 17.45 -21.63 20.24
CA PRO A 179 18.46 -22.28 19.42
C PRO A 179 17.86 -23.44 18.61
N GLU A 180 18.13 -23.44 17.30
CA GLU A 180 17.93 -24.61 16.45
C GLU A 180 19.10 -25.58 16.70
N THR A 181 18.81 -26.76 17.23
CA THR A 181 19.85 -27.71 17.70
C THR A 181 20.16 -28.83 16.70
N ALA A 182 19.39 -28.93 15.62
CA ALA A 182 19.51 -29.99 14.61
C ALA A 182 20.62 -29.78 13.55
N GLY A 183 21.43 -28.71 13.60
CA GLY A 183 22.48 -28.40 12.64
C GLY A 183 23.90 -28.56 13.21
N GLU A 184 24.92 -28.51 12.33
CA GLU A 184 26.33 -28.52 12.75
C GLU A 184 26.71 -27.31 13.63
N LEU A 185 26.02 -26.18 13.41
CA LEU A 185 26.16 -24.95 14.20
C LEU A 185 24.77 -24.52 14.67
N PRO A 186 24.58 -24.30 15.98
CA PRO A 186 23.34 -23.75 16.50
C PRO A 186 23.04 -22.39 15.86
N GLN A 187 21.80 -22.20 15.40
CA GLN A 187 21.33 -20.93 14.90
C GLN A 187 20.20 -20.44 15.80
N ASP A 188 20.22 -19.15 16.09
CA ASP A 188 19.13 -18.53 16.82
C ASP A 188 17.94 -18.28 15.90
N VAL A 189 16.78 -18.79 16.31
CA VAL A 189 15.50 -18.64 15.64
C VAL A 189 14.61 -17.75 16.50
N GLY A 190 14.12 -16.66 15.95
CA GLY A 190 13.16 -15.79 16.61
C GLY A 190 11.79 -16.46 16.67
N VAL A 191 11.35 -16.90 17.85
CA VAL A 191 10.08 -17.61 18.04
C VAL A 191 9.08 -16.73 18.75
N ALA A 192 7.91 -16.55 18.15
CA ALA A 192 6.76 -16.01 18.85
C ALA A 192 5.94 -17.16 19.47
N PHE A 193 5.90 -17.22 20.79
CA PHE A 193 4.93 -18.02 21.52
C PHE A 193 3.61 -17.26 21.53
N VAL A 194 2.58 -17.78 20.88
CA VAL A 194 1.32 -17.08 20.65
C VAL A 194 0.13 -17.91 21.11
N THR A 195 -0.91 -17.26 21.59
CA THR A 195 -2.17 -17.97 21.83
C THR A 195 -2.68 -18.55 20.51
N PRO A 196 -3.27 -19.76 20.52
CA PRO A 196 -3.57 -20.51 19.29
C PRO A 196 -4.58 -19.83 18.35
N ASN A 197 -5.28 -18.80 18.82
CA ASN A 197 -6.21 -17.98 18.03
C ASN A 197 -5.53 -16.95 17.12
N MET A 198 -4.19 -16.94 16.99
CA MET A 198 -3.43 -15.93 16.24
C MET A 198 -3.97 -15.71 14.82
N ASN A 199 -4.15 -16.77 14.06
CA ASN A 199 -4.58 -16.66 12.65
C ASN A 199 -6.01 -16.12 12.54
N GLU A 200 -6.91 -16.52 13.42
CA GLU A 200 -8.28 -16.00 13.51
C GLU A 200 -8.31 -14.54 13.95
N PHE A 201 -7.55 -14.23 15.02
CA PHE A 201 -7.44 -12.87 15.55
C PHE A 201 -6.96 -11.88 14.48
N LEU A 202 -5.91 -12.24 13.73
CA LEU A 202 -5.32 -11.38 12.70
C LEU A 202 -6.05 -11.47 11.34
N GLY A 203 -6.86 -12.50 11.14
CA GLY A 203 -7.56 -12.75 9.88
C GLY A 203 -6.61 -13.12 8.73
N VAL A 204 -5.45 -13.70 9.03
CA VAL A 204 -4.43 -14.05 8.04
C VAL A 204 -4.29 -15.57 7.94
N PRO A 205 -4.71 -16.18 6.82
CA PRO A 205 -4.52 -17.61 6.60
C PRO A 205 -3.05 -17.94 6.33
N ALA A 206 -2.66 -19.18 6.60
CA ALA A 206 -1.36 -19.70 6.18
C ALA A 206 -1.25 -19.76 4.66
N LEU A 207 -0.05 -19.56 4.12
CA LEU A 207 0.27 -19.67 2.69
C LEU A 207 0.27 -21.13 2.25
N ILE A 208 0.82 -22.01 3.07
CA ILE A 208 0.92 -23.47 2.85
C ILE A 208 0.58 -24.16 4.15
N GLY A 209 -0.08 -25.32 4.07
CA GLY A 209 -0.55 -26.04 5.24
C GLY A 209 -1.68 -25.30 5.95
N ARG A 210 -1.63 -25.20 7.27
CA ARG A 210 -2.63 -24.50 8.09
C ARG A 210 -2.00 -23.60 9.14
N GLY A 211 -2.74 -22.62 9.61
CA GLY A 211 -2.39 -21.82 10.77
C GLY A 211 -2.66 -22.56 12.09
N LEU A 212 -2.32 -21.88 13.18
CA LEU A 212 -2.62 -22.38 14.53
C LEU A 212 -4.13 -22.37 14.78
N GLN A 213 -4.59 -23.34 15.56
CA GLN A 213 -5.97 -23.52 15.97
C GLN A 213 -6.04 -23.80 17.47
N MET A 214 -7.18 -23.59 18.11
CA MET A 214 -7.36 -23.82 19.55
C MET A 214 -7.01 -25.24 19.99
N SER A 215 -7.19 -26.25 19.13
CA SER A 215 -6.79 -27.63 19.36
C SER A 215 -5.27 -27.83 19.47
N ASP A 216 -4.47 -26.87 19.03
CA ASP A 216 -3.00 -26.94 19.05
C ASP A 216 -2.40 -26.47 20.41
N ALA A 217 -3.21 -25.96 21.34
CA ALA A 217 -2.74 -25.35 22.57
C ALA A 217 -1.73 -26.22 23.38
N SER A 218 -1.90 -27.52 23.35
CA SER A 218 -1.02 -28.50 24.05
C SER A 218 -0.13 -29.30 23.09
N GLN A 219 -0.12 -28.99 21.81
CA GLN A 219 0.61 -29.76 20.81
C GLN A 219 2.01 -29.16 20.51
N ASN A 220 2.93 -30.02 20.14
CA ASN A 220 4.26 -29.64 19.68
C ASN A 220 4.25 -29.35 18.18
N VAL A 221 3.63 -28.24 17.82
CA VAL A 221 3.53 -27.79 16.41
C VAL A 221 4.15 -26.41 16.22
N ILE A 222 4.53 -26.10 14.99
CA ILE A 222 5.14 -24.83 14.61
C ILE A 222 4.63 -24.39 13.26
N VAL A 223 4.39 -23.07 13.11
CA VAL A 223 4.12 -22.40 11.85
C VAL A 223 5.33 -21.53 11.51
N LEU A 224 5.90 -21.71 10.33
CA LEU A 224 7.10 -20.98 9.91
C LEU A 224 6.74 -19.60 9.37
N GLY A 225 7.59 -18.63 9.63
CA GLY A 225 7.61 -17.35 8.90
C GLY A 225 8.15 -17.55 7.47
N TYR A 226 7.63 -16.79 6.52
CA TYR A 226 8.01 -16.91 5.11
C TYR A 226 9.53 -16.78 4.88
N LYS A 227 10.16 -15.77 5.48
CA LYS A 227 11.60 -15.52 5.32
C LYS A 227 12.46 -16.67 5.85
N TYR A 228 12.08 -17.22 6.99
CA TYR A 228 12.78 -18.37 7.60
C TYR A 228 12.62 -19.61 6.73
N TRP A 229 11.40 -19.91 6.27
CA TRP A 229 11.14 -21.02 5.35
C TRP A 229 11.96 -20.92 4.06
N GLN A 230 12.06 -19.72 3.45
CA GLN A 230 12.91 -19.52 2.27
C GLN A 230 14.40 -19.71 2.57
N ARG A 231 14.88 -19.14 3.68
CA ARG A 231 16.29 -19.19 4.07
C ARG A 231 16.74 -20.59 4.46
N ARG A 232 15.93 -21.31 5.24
CA ARG A 232 16.30 -22.60 5.85
C ARG A 232 15.94 -23.79 4.98
N PHE A 233 14.84 -23.73 4.26
CA PHE A 233 14.27 -24.83 3.48
C PHE A 233 14.17 -24.55 1.97
N GLY A 234 14.76 -23.46 1.48
CA GLY A 234 14.76 -23.12 0.05
C GLY A 234 13.36 -22.93 -0.55
N GLY A 235 12.34 -22.74 0.26
CA GLY A 235 10.96 -22.63 -0.22
C GLY A 235 10.31 -23.99 -0.56
N ASP A 236 10.84 -25.09 -0.09
CA ASP A 236 10.29 -26.43 -0.32
C ASP A 236 8.93 -26.59 0.38
N LYS A 237 7.91 -26.94 -0.41
CA LYS A 237 6.55 -27.16 0.09
C LYS A 237 6.39 -28.48 0.84
N SER A 238 7.29 -29.43 0.63
CA SER A 238 7.25 -30.74 1.31
C SER A 238 7.60 -30.64 2.80
N VAL A 239 8.04 -29.47 3.28
CA VAL A 239 8.38 -29.21 4.68
C VAL A 239 7.23 -29.46 5.66
N ILE A 240 5.99 -29.41 5.20
CA ILE A 240 4.81 -29.69 6.04
C ILE A 240 4.82 -31.14 6.51
N GLY A 241 4.67 -31.33 7.82
CA GLY A 241 4.75 -32.62 8.49
C GLY A 241 6.17 -33.01 8.92
N HIS A 242 7.20 -32.30 8.46
CA HIS A 242 8.57 -32.53 8.97
C HIS A 242 8.74 -31.96 10.36
N THR A 243 9.74 -32.47 11.06
CA THR A 243 10.08 -32.05 12.42
C THR A 243 11.21 -31.04 12.39
N LEU A 244 11.07 -29.96 13.15
CA LEU A 244 12.09 -28.98 13.46
C LEU A 244 12.43 -29.07 14.95
N GLU A 245 13.70 -29.22 15.29
CA GLU A 245 14.15 -29.25 16.68
C GLU A 245 14.58 -27.84 17.12
N LEU A 246 13.85 -27.30 18.09
CA LEU A 246 14.18 -26.02 18.72
C LEU A 246 14.33 -26.23 20.21
N ASN A 247 15.45 -25.80 20.79
CA ASN A 247 15.76 -25.92 22.21
C ASN A 247 15.47 -27.33 22.74
N HIS A 248 15.97 -28.35 22.02
CA HIS A 248 15.77 -29.79 22.32
C HIS A 248 14.29 -30.25 22.30
N GLN A 249 13.38 -29.47 21.72
CA GLN A 249 12.00 -29.86 21.53
C GLN A 249 11.71 -30.11 20.05
N ASN A 250 11.16 -31.26 19.74
CA ASN A 250 10.72 -31.62 18.40
C ASN A 250 9.34 -31.03 18.14
N LEU A 251 9.26 -30.14 17.16
CA LEU A 251 8.05 -29.43 16.73
C LEU A 251 7.67 -29.83 15.30
N THR A 252 6.45 -30.26 15.08
CA THR A 252 5.96 -30.59 13.74
C THR A 252 5.56 -29.33 12.99
N ILE A 253 6.11 -29.14 11.78
CA ILE A 253 5.78 -28.01 10.90
C ILE A 253 4.39 -28.24 10.31
N ILE A 254 3.44 -27.35 10.62
CA ILE A 254 2.05 -27.47 10.18
C ILE A 254 1.65 -26.43 9.12
N GLY A 255 2.46 -25.38 8.96
CA GLY A 255 2.16 -24.33 8.00
C GLY A 255 3.27 -23.32 7.84
N VAL A 256 3.10 -22.44 6.85
CA VAL A 256 3.99 -21.32 6.56
C VAL A 256 3.13 -20.06 6.40
N MET A 257 3.53 -18.97 7.05
CA MET A 257 2.85 -17.69 6.95
C MET A 257 3.12 -17.01 5.58
N PRO A 258 2.22 -16.14 5.09
CA PRO A 258 2.43 -15.40 3.84
C PRO A 258 3.63 -14.45 3.91
N GLN A 259 4.22 -14.14 2.74
CA GLN A 259 5.39 -13.26 2.63
C GLN A 259 5.18 -11.86 3.23
N ARG A 260 3.97 -11.32 3.11
CA ARG A 260 3.62 -9.99 3.62
C ARG A 260 3.22 -9.98 5.10
N PHE A 261 3.21 -11.15 5.74
CA PHE A 261 2.87 -11.25 7.15
C PHE A 261 4.04 -10.75 8.00
N THR A 262 3.80 -9.69 8.76
CA THR A 262 4.71 -9.17 9.77
C THR A 262 3.97 -9.18 11.09
N PHE A 263 4.48 -9.91 12.06
CA PHE A 263 3.79 -10.06 13.34
C PHE A 263 3.88 -8.79 14.18
N THR A 264 5.09 -8.27 14.34
CA THR A 264 5.36 -7.02 15.06
C THR A 264 6.69 -6.43 14.61
N GLU A 265 6.75 -5.12 14.50
CA GLU A 265 8.00 -4.40 14.18
C GLU A 265 8.81 -4.11 15.45
N THR A 266 8.17 -4.21 16.64
CA THR A 266 8.73 -3.71 17.91
C THR A 266 9.60 -4.75 18.62
N VAL A 267 9.48 -6.04 18.34
CA VAL A 267 10.09 -7.14 19.14
C VAL A 267 11.13 -7.96 18.35
N GLY A 268 11.59 -7.48 17.21
CA GLY A 268 12.61 -8.16 16.37
C GLY A 268 12.02 -9.10 15.32
N ASN A 269 12.91 -9.82 14.62
CA ASN A 269 12.50 -10.75 13.57
C ASN A 269 11.84 -11.98 14.17
N VAL A 270 10.59 -12.25 13.80
CA VAL A 270 9.91 -13.50 14.12
C VAL A 270 10.06 -14.45 12.95
N ASP A 271 10.77 -15.54 13.20
CA ASP A 271 11.04 -16.61 12.24
C ASP A 271 9.99 -17.72 12.28
N ALA A 272 9.35 -17.92 13.45
CA ALA A 272 8.37 -18.98 13.63
C ALA A 272 7.36 -18.67 14.76
N TYR A 273 6.23 -19.38 14.73
CA TYR A 273 5.10 -19.23 15.65
C TYR A 273 4.79 -20.58 16.28
N VAL A 274 4.79 -20.62 17.61
CA VAL A 274 4.54 -21.83 18.41
C VAL A 274 3.38 -21.56 19.35
N PRO A 275 2.47 -22.53 19.58
CA PRO A 275 1.41 -22.36 20.56
C PRO A 275 1.98 -22.04 21.94
N TRP A 276 1.44 -20.97 22.55
CA TRP A 276 1.80 -20.61 23.89
C TRP A 276 1.29 -21.65 24.90
N SER A 277 2.10 -21.91 25.94
CA SER A 277 1.67 -22.59 27.15
C SER A 277 2.40 -21.98 28.34
N ALA A 278 1.81 -22.08 29.53
CA ALA A 278 2.42 -21.59 30.76
C ALA A 278 3.79 -22.24 31.06
N ALA A 279 4.01 -23.47 30.60
CA ALA A 279 5.29 -24.17 30.73
C ALA A 279 6.39 -23.59 29.82
N ARG A 280 6.01 -23.03 28.68
CA ARG A 280 6.94 -22.40 27.72
C ARG A 280 7.21 -20.94 28.04
N SER A 281 6.22 -20.24 28.56
CA SER A 281 6.36 -18.83 28.94
C SER A 281 5.38 -18.50 30.06
N PRO A 282 5.87 -17.98 31.21
CA PRO A 282 5.02 -17.65 32.36
C PRO A 282 4.21 -16.38 32.17
N VAL A 283 4.49 -15.59 31.12
CA VAL A 283 3.85 -14.31 30.89
C VAL A 283 3.57 -14.06 29.39
N LEU A 284 2.57 -13.22 29.10
CA LEU A 284 2.15 -12.82 27.78
C LEU A 284 2.00 -11.31 27.67
N LEU A 285 2.34 -10.77 26.53
CA LEU A 285 1.97 -9.43 26.07
C LEU A 285 0.62 -9.52 25.36
N PRO A 286 -0.37 -8.69 25.69
CA PRO A 286 -1.68 -8.76 25.04
C PRO A 286 -1.78 -7.78 23.87
N TRP A 287 -2.21 -8.27 22.70
CA TRP A 287 -2.91 -7.46 21.70
C TRP A 287 -4.40 -7.69 21.87
N ILE A 288 -5.15 -6.60 21.85
CA ILE A 288 -6.58 -6.63 22.17
C ILE A 288 -7.37 -6.16 20.95
N LYS A 289 -8.36 -6.95 20.55
CA LYS A 289 -9.36 -6.51 19.61
C LYS A 289 -10.56 -5.99 20.39
N LEU A 290 -10.85 -4.70 20.26
CA LEU A 290 -11.99 -4.07 20.92
C LEU A 290 -13.31 -4.51 20.27
N ARG A 291 -14.36 -4.61 21.05
CA ARG A 291 -15.72 -4.84 20.51
C ARG A 291 -16.14 -3.67 19.64
N ARG A 292 -16.98 -3.95 18.66
CA ARG A 292 -17.55 -2.92 17.79
C ARG A 292 -18.33 -1.89 18.60
N GLY A 293 -18.05 -0.61 18.36
CA GLY A 293 -18.70 0.50 19.05
C GLY A 293 -18.07 0.89 20.40
N VAL A 294 -17.08 0.15 20.88
CA VAL A 294 -16.30 0.55 22.08
C VAL A 294 -15.28 1.62 21.67
N THR A 295 -15.23 2.70 22.45
CA THR A 295 -14.23 3.76 22.26
C THR A 295 -12.95 3.44 23.04
N VAL A 296 -11.81 3.99 22.60
CA VAL A 296 -10.53 3.89 23.31
C VAL A 296 -10.65 4.42 24.76
N ALA A 297 -11.40 5.49 24.97
CA ALA A 297 -11.62 6.05 26.30
C ALA A 297 -12.31 5.06 27.24
N THR A 298 -13.39 4.43 26.78
CA THR A 298 -14.12 3.40 27.56
C THR A 298 -13.24 2.22 27.87
N ALA A 299 -12.44 1.76 26.89
CA ALA A 299 -11.51 0.66 27.09
C ALA A 299 -10.41 1.01 28.12
N ASN A 300 -9.87 2.23 28.06
CA ASN A 300 -8.88 2.73 29.03
C ASN A 300 -9.41 2.67 30.47
N GLU A 301 -10.62 3.15 30.71
CA GLU A 301 -11.22 3.13 32.06
C GLU A 301 -11.41 1.70 32.59
N GLU A 302 -11.92 0.81 31.74
CA GLU A 302 -12.12 -0.59 32.12
C GLU A 302 -10.77 -1.29 32.38
N PHE A 303 -9.80 -1.13 31.50
CA PHE A 303 -8.48 -1.74 31.64
C PHE A 303 -7.71 -1.18 32.85
N GLN A 304 -7.85 0.11 33.12
CA GLN A 304 -7.28 0.70 34.33
C GLN A 304 -7.78 0.01 35.61
N THR A 305 -9.04 -0.40 35.63
CA THR A 305 -9.64 -1.11 36.77
C THR A 305 -9.04 -2.51 36.90
N TYR A 306 -8.96 -3.28 35.81
CA TYR A 306 -8.33 -4.59 35.83
C TYR A 306 -6.86 -4.54 36.25
N LEU A 307 -6.08 -3.61 35.67
CA LEU A 307 -4.66 -3.55 35.93
C LEU A 307 -4.34 -3.03 37.33
N LYS A 308 -5.18 -2.18 37.94
CA LYS A 308 -5.08 -1.87 39.39
C LYS A 308 -5.31 -3.11 40.26
N GLN A 309 -6.25 -3.96 39.90
CA GLN A 309 -6.48 -5.21 40.61
C GLN A 309 -5.29 -6.18 40.47
N PHE A 310 -4.73 -6.33 39.25
CA PHE A 310 -3.56 -7.15 38.98
C PHE A 310 -2.32 -6.66 39.74
N LYS A 311 -2.14 -5.34 39.86
CA LYS A 311 -1.08 -4.76 40.68
C LYS A 311 -1.14 -5.21 42.15
N LEU A 312 -2.34 -5.34 42.72
CA LEU A 312 -2.48 -5.84 44.09
C LEU A 312 -1.98 -7.28 44.26
N GLN A 313 -2.09 -8.08 43.18
CA GLN A 313 -1.62 -9.48 43.16
C GLN A 313 -0.12 -9.59 42.88
N SER A 314 0.41 -8.72 42.01
CA SER A 314 1.79 -8.74 41.50
C SER A 314 2.43 -7.33 41.52
N PRO A 315 2.65 -6.71 42.68
CA PRO A 315 3.04 -5.31 42.80
C PRO A 315 4.35 -4.94 42.07
N LEU A 316 5.29 -5.90 42.00
CA LEU A 316 6.60 -5.70 41.38
C LEU A 316 6.54 -5.55 39.83
N HIS A 317 5.44 -5.97 39.22
CA HIS A 317 5.27 -5.91 37.77
C HIS A 317 4.63 -4.61 37.28
N PHE A 318 4.26 -3.70 38.17
CA PHE A 318 3.57 -2.47 37.86
C PHE A 318 4.25 -1.26 38.52
N PRO A 319 4.27 -0.09 37.85
CA PRO A 319 4.71 1.15 38.50
C PRO A 319 3.82 1.52 39.69
N ASP A 320 4.37 2.29 40.65
CA ASP A 320 3.63 2.73 41.84
C ASP A 320 2.37 3.50 41.50
N HIS A 321 2.49 4.40 40.52
CA HIS A 321 1.40 5.20 39.96
C HIS A 321 1.45 5.09 38.45
N PHE A 322 0.39 4.61 37.84
CA PHE A 322 0.32 4.45 36.39
C PHE A 322 -1.07 4.73 35.86
N ARG A 323 -1.10 5.12 34.62
CA ARG A 323 -2.32 5.17 33.80
C ARG A 323 -2.16 4.22 32.61
N VAL A 324 -3.27 3.63 32.19
CA VAL A 324 -3.34 2.82 30.96
C VAL A 324 -3.46 3.75 29.78
N ASN A 325 -2.75 3.42 28.71
CA ASN A 325 -2.82 4.09 27.42
C ASN A 325 -3.04 3.01 26.35
N VAL A 326 -4.17 3.10 25.66
CA VAL A 326 -4.63 2.17 24.60
C VAL A 326 -4.42 2.77 23.25
#